data_4dfd8c024f4e7c97b8d7d9f1d7c09cbe
#
_entry.id   4dfd8c024f4e7c97b8d7d9f1d7c09cbe
#
_cell.length_a   1.000
_cell.length_b   1.000
_cell.length_c   1.000
_cell.angle_alpha   90.00
_cell.angle_beta   90.00
_cell.angle_gamma   90.00
#
_symmetry.space_group_name_H-M   'P 1'
#
loop_
_entity.id
_entity.type
_entity.pdbx_description
1 polymer ?
#
loop_
_entity_poly.entity_id
_entity_poly.type
_entity_poly.pdbx_seq_one_letter_code
_entity_poly.pdbx_strand_id
1 'polypeptide(L)'
;MKMLMRVLLLGLVAVSGFVHAQEWPNRPITLIVSYPPGGTADLMARTIAPPLGKILGTSVVVENKAGASGQIAAAFVAKANADGYTIMLDASSYSVNPSLYPKLPYDPNKEFKTLAVLALYPNVLLVNPSFSAKSVKDLIAMAKAKPNSIAFASSGKGSAQHLAGA
;
A
#
# COMPACT_ATOMS: atom_id res chain seq x y z
N MET A 1 -17.35 -26.49 -56.45
CA MET A 1 -17.43 -25.21 -55.71
C MET A 1 -17.95 -25.38 -54.28
N LYS A 2 -19.13 -25.98 -54.07
CA LYS A 2 -19.73 -26.20 -52.72
C LYS A 2 -18.90 -27.07 -51.78
N MET A 3 -18.20 -28.07 -52.30
CA MET A 3 -17.37 -29.01 -51.52
C MET A 3 -16.06 -28.36 -51.06
N LEU A 4 -15.42 -27.56 -51.91
CA LEU A 4 -14.20 -26.78 -51.57
C LEU A 4 -14.50 -25.74 -50.45
N MET A 5 -15.66 -25.08 -50.54
CA MET A 5 -16.09 -24.09 -49.56
C MET A 5 -16.40 -24.73 -48.18
N ARG A 6 -16.90 -25.98 -48.16
CA ARG A 6 -17.11 -26.72 -46.90
C ARG A 6 -15.80 -27.14 -46.23
N VAL A 7 -14.81 -27.56 -47.01
CA VAL A 7 -13.48 -27.91 -46.49
C VAL A 7 -12.75 -26.65 -45.95
N LEU A 8 -12.91 -25.51 -46.63
CA LEU A 8 -12.35 -24.22 -46.13
C LEU A 8 -13.00 -23.76 -44.80
N LEU A 9 -14.33 -23.93 -44.68
CA LEU A 9 -15.04 -23.61 -43.43
C LEU A 9 -14.64 -24.55 -42.27
N LEU A 10 -14.49 -25.85 -42.52
CA LEU A 10 -14.01 -26.77 -41.51
C LEU A 10 -12.54 -26.49 -41.07
N GLY A 11 -11.69 -26.05 -41.99
CA GLY A 11 -10.32 -25.64 -41.69
C GLY A 11 -10.26 -24.38 -40.79
N LEU A 12 -11.17 -23.42 -41.00
CA LEU A 12 -11.22 -22.21 -40.20
C LEU A 12 -11.67 -22.49 -38.74
N VAL A 13 -12.55 -23.47 -38.52
CA VAL A 13 -13.02 -23.85 -37.17
C VAL A 13 -11.93 -24.65 -36.41
N ALA A 14 -11.06 -25.37 -37.10
CA ALA A 14 -9.98 -26.13 -36.47
C ALA A 14 -8.83 -25.26 -35.96
N VAL A 15 -8.69 -24.01 -36.46
CA VAL A 15 -7.65 -23.05 -36.01
C VAL A 15 -8.10 -22.25 -34.79
N SER A 16 -9.36 -22.33 -34.37
CA SER A 16 -9.87 -21.73 -33.11
C SER A 16 -9.36 -22.43 -31.85
N GLY A 17 -8.38 -23.33 -31.99
CA GLY A 17 -7.82 -24.11 -30.93
C GLY A 17 -6.91 -23.30 -30.01
N PHE A 18 -7.17 -23.40 -28.72
CA PHE A 18 -6.25 -23.17 -27.60
C PHE A 18 -5.72 -21.74 -27.43
N VAL A 19 -6.61 -20.78 -27.27
CA VAL A 19 -6.27 -19.65 -26.42
C VAL A 19 -6.15 -20.22 -25.00
N HIS A 20 -4.97 -20.71 -24.62
CA HIS A 20 -4.64 -20.94 -23.23
C HIS A 20 -4.72 -19.56 -22.56
N ALA A 21 -5.77 -19.31 -21.80
CA ALA A 21 -5.77 -18.20 -20.88
C ALA A 21 -4.53 -18.41 -19.99
N GLN A 22 -3.56 -17.50 -20.07
CA GLN A 22 -2.37 -17.57 -19.22
C GLN A 22 -2.85 -17.57 -17.78
N GLU A 23 -2.56 -18.63 -17.04
CA GLU A 23 -2.89 -18.72 -15.62
C GLU A 23 -2.24 -17.53 -14.91
N TRP A 24 -3.04 -16.75 -14.19
CA TRP A 24 -2.53 -15.70 -13.33
C TRP A 24 -2.24 -16.28 -11.94
N PRO A 25 -1.09 -15.94 -11.32
CA PRO A 25 0.03 -15.18 -11.83
C PRO A 25 1.07 -16.06 -12.58
N ASN A 26 1.63 -15.56 -13.68
CA ASN A 26 2.67 -16.24 -14.46
C ASN A 26 4.03 -15.50 -14.43
N ARG A 27 4.16 -14.45 -13.63
CA ARG A 27 5.38 -13.65 -13.44
C ARG A 27 5.41 -13.07 -12.02
N PRO A 28 6.56 -12.58 -11.55
CA PRO A 28 6.66 -11.99 -10.22
C PRO A 28 5.68 -10.82 -10.00
N ILE A 29 5.14 -10.75 -8.79
CA ILE A 29 4.31 -9.65 -8.31
C ILE A 29 5.19 -8.65 -7.56
N THR A 30 5.07 -7.36 -7.85
CA THR A 30 5.77 -6.29 -7.13
C THR A 30 4.87 -5.74 -6.04
N LEU A 31 5.33 -5.83 -4.79
CA LEU A 31 4.67 -5.23 -3.62
C LEU A 31 5.36 -3.91 -3.27
N ILE A 32 4.73 -2.81 -3.66
CA ILE A 32 5.21 -1.46 -3.39
C ILE A 32 4.88 -1.07 -1.95
N VAL A 33 5.88 -0.66 -1.19
CA VAL A 33 5.75 -0.16 0.18
C VAL A 33 5.96 1.35 0.19
N SER A 34 4.98 2.10 0.70
CA SER A 34 4.97 3.56 0.71
C SER A 34 5.87 4.20 1.79
N TYR A 35 6.60 3.38 2.54
CA TYR A 35 7.48 3.80 3.65
C TYR A 35 8.92 3.35 3.42
N PRO A 36 9.89 3.99 4.12
CA PRO A 36 11.30 3.59 4.04
C PRO A 36 11.53 2.15 4.49
N PRO A 37 12.60 1.51 3.99
CA PRO A 37 13.02 0.19 4.47
C PRO A 37 13.27 0.19 5.98
N GLY A 38 13.01 -0.94 6.64
CA GLY A 38 13.22 -1.15 8.08
C GLY A 38 12.09 -0.62 8.97
N GLY A 39 11.10 0.08 8.43
CA GLY A 39 9.90 0.49 9.16
C GLY A 39 8.86 -0.64 9.29
N THR A 40 7.82 -0.42 10.11
CA THR A 40 6.77 -1.42 10.37
C THR A 40 6.09 -1.93 9.09
N ALA A 41 5.81 -1.03 8.14
CA ALA A 41 5.21 -1.40 6.86
C ALA A 41 6.14 -2.28 6.00
N ASP A 42 7.44 -1.97 5.97
CA ASP A 42 8.44 -2.77 5.27
C ASP A 42 8.61 -4.15 5.90
N LEU A 43 8.68 -4.21 7.23
CA LEU A 43 8.75 -5.47 7.96
C LEU A 43 7.51 -6.34 7.67
N MET A 44 6.33 -5.74 7.68
CA MET A 44 5.08 -6.41 7.34
C MET A 44 5.11 -6.96 5.91
N ALA A 45 5.50 -6.14 4.94
CA ALA A 45 5.60 -6.55 3.54
C ALA A 45 6.56 -7.73 3.37
N ARG A 46 7.76 -7.67 3.99
CA ARG A 46 8.75 -8.74 3.91
C ARG A 46 8.34 -10.00 4.68
N THR A 47 7.50 -9.87 5.69
CA THR A 47 6.94 -11.02 6.42
C THR A 47 5.89 -11.75 5.60
N ILE A 48 5.04 -11.03 4.87
CA ILE A 48 3.96 -11.64 4.08
C ILE A 48 4.39 -12.08 2.68
N ALA A 49 5.40 -11.44 2.09
CA ALA A 49 5.80 -11.71 0.71
C ALA A 49 6.19 -13.18 0.45
N PRO A 50 7.00 -13.86 1.27
CA PRO A 50 7.37 -15.25 1.04
C PRO A 50 6.18 -16.22 1.11
N PRO A 51 5.33 -16.24 2.17
CA PRO A 51 4.17 -17.14 2.21
C PRO A 51 3.15 -16.82 1.12
N LEU A 52 2.94 -15.54 0.79
CA LEU A 52 2.05 -15.15 -0.32
C LEU A 52 2.58 -15.67 -1.66
N GLY A 53 3.87 -15.52 -1.91
CA GLY A 53 4.51 -16.04 -3.11
C GLY A 53 4.38 -17.57 -3.22
N LYS A 54 4.54 -18.29 -2.11
CA LYS A 54 4.34 -19.75 -2.06
C LYS A 54 2.90 -20.14 -2.42
N ILE A 55 1.91 -19.44 -1.90
CA ILE A 55 0.48 -19.70 -2.19
C ILE A 55 0.16 -19.41 -3.66
N LEU A 56 0.68 -18.33 -4.21
CA LEU A 56 0.41 -17.90 -5.57
C LEU A 56 1.28 -18.60 -6.63
N GLY A 57 2.25 -19.41 -6.23
CA GLY A 57 3.16 -20.08 -7.16
C GLY A 57 4.14 -19.16 -7.89
N THR A 58 4.35 -17.93 -7.41
CA THR A 58 5.26 -16.94 -8.00
C THR A 58 5.98 -16.15 -6.90
N SER A 59 7.05 -15.43 -7.24
CA SER A 59 7.72 -14.56 -6.27
C SER A 59 6.96 -13.26 -6.05
N VAL A 60 6.95 -12.78 -4.79
CA VAL A 60 6.48 -11.44 -4.42
C VAL A 60 7.70 -10.60 -4.04
N VAL A 61 8.01 -9.60 -4.84
CA VAL A 61 9.19 -8.73 -4.68
C VAL A 61 8.78 -7.45 -3.97
N VAL A 62 9.41 -7.15 -2.84
CA VAL A 62 9.14 -5.93 -2.06
C VAL A 62 10.00 -4.79 -2.56
N GLU A 63 9.39 -3.67 -2.93
CA GLU A 63 10.04 -2.44 -3.37
C GLU A 63 9.54 -1.24 -2.56
N ASN A 64 10.46 -0.46 -1.98
CA ASN A 64 10.11 0.71 -1.19
C ASN A 64 10.11 1.97 -2.08
N LYS A 65 8.99 2.72 -2.06
CA LYS A 65 8.83 4.04 -2.70
C LYS A 65 8.33 5.05 -1.67
N ALA A 66 9.21 5.41 -0.75
CA ALA A 66 8.87 6.33 0.33
C ALA A 66 8.81 7.79 -0.14
N GLY A 67 8.05 8.60 0.60
CA GLY A 67 8.02 10.05 0.44
C GLY A 67 6.63 10.64 0.27
N ALA A 68 6.51 11.95 0.54
CA ALA A 68 5.28 12.73 0.43
C ALA A 68 4.06 12.05 1.09
N SER A 69 4.23 11.49 2.29
CA SER A 69 3.16 10.75 3.00
C SER A 69 2.54 9.62 2.18
N GLY A 70 3.36 8.83 1.47
CA GLY A 70 2.92 7.70 0.64
C GLY A 70 2.41 8.10 -0.76
N GLN A 71 2.30 9.39 -1.07
CA GLN A 71 1.76 9.85 -2.36
C GLN A 71 2.64 9.42 -3.55
N ILE A 72 3.96 9.29 -3.37
CA ILE A 72 4.87 8.83 -4.42
C ILE A 72 4.55 7.39 -4.81
N ALA A 73 4.41 6.51 -3.82
CA ALA A 73 4.04 5.11 -4.04
C ALA A 73 2.65 5.00 -4.68
N ALA A 74 1.66 5.72 -4.13
CA ALA A 74 0.30 5.70 -4.64
C ALA A 74 0.23 6.19 -6.09
N ALA A 75 0.88 7.30 -6.44
CA ALA A 75 0.92 7.79 -7.82
C ALA A 75 1.64 6.82 -8.79
N PHE A 76 2.62 6.09 -8.30
CA PHE A 76 3.29 5.06 -9.10
C PHE A 76 2.36 3.88 -9.38
N VAL A 77 1.68 3.37 -8.34
CA VAL A 77 0.78 2.21 -8.47
C VAL A 77 -0.48 2.57 -9.26
N ALA A 78 -1.02 3.77 -9.10
CA ALA A 78 -2.17 4.25 -9.88
C ALA A 78 -1.91 4.26 -11.39
N LYS A 79 -0.64 4.46 -11.81
CA LYS A 79 -0.22 4.43 -13.23
C LYS A 79 0.20 3.05 -13.73
N ALA A 80 0.29 2.06 -12.85
CA ALA A 80 0.63 0.70 -13.23
C ALA A 80 -0.57 0.01 -13.91
N ASN A 81 -0.30 -1.06 -14.66
CA ASN A 81 -1.37 -1.86 -15.24
C ASN A 81 -2.25 -2.47 -14.12
N ALA A 82 -3.56 -2.43 -14.31
CA ALA A 82 -4.53 -3.00 -13.37
C ALA A 82 -4.69 -4.52 -13.56
N ASP A 83 -3.56 -5.24 -13.62
CA ASP A 83 -3.48 -6.67 -13.91
C ASP A 83 -3.11 -7.53 -12.67
N GLY A 84 -2.97 -6.88 -11.50
CA GLY A 84 -2.66 -7.53 -10.24
C GLY A 84 -1.18 -7.81 -9.99
N TYR A 85 -0.28 -7.44 -10.91
CA TYR A 85 1.16 -7.64 -10.74
C TYR A 85 1.88 -6.50 -10.02
N THR A 86 1.19 -5.37 -9.81
CA THR A 86 1.68 -4.26 -8.99
C THR A 86 0.66 -3.97 -7.92
N ILE A 87 0.99 -4.27 -6.68
CA ILE A 87 0.14 -4.04 -5.52
C ILE A 87 0.84 -3.12 -4.54
N MET A 88 0.09 -2.46 -3.66
CA MET A 88 0.64 -1.51 -2.70
C MET A 88 0.31 -1.92 -1.27
N LEU A 89 1.28 -1.75 -0.37
CA LEU A 89 1.10 -1.75 1.06
C LEU A 89 1.30 -0.34 1.59
N ASP A 90 0.26 0.22 2.16
CA ASP A 90 0.27 1.51 2.84
C ASP A 90 -0.25 1.37 4.28
N ALA A 91 -0.21 2.44 5.03
CA ALA A 91 -0.76 2.53 6.37
C ALA A 91 -1.89 3.59 6.40
N SER A 92 -2.08 4.24 7.55
CA SER A 92 -3.13 5.26 7.74
C SER A 92 -3.04 6.45 6.79
N SER A 93 -1.88 6.74 6.22
CA SER A 93 -1.69 7.88 5.31
C SER A 93 -2.59 7.80 4.09
N TYR A 94 -2.84 6.62 3.53
CA TYR A 94 -3.77 6.45 2.42
C TYR A 94 -5.17 7.01 2.72
N SER A 95 -5.71 6.69 3.91
CA SER A 95 -7.05 7.16 4.33
C SER A 95 -7.07 8.63 4.74
N VAL A 96 -5.95 9.17 5.20
CA VAL A 96 -5.84 10.55 5.70
C VAL A 96 -5.56 11.55 4.59
N ASN A 97 -4.78 11.17 3.59
CA ASN A 97 -4.32 12.05 2.53
C ASN A 97 -5.45 12.81 1.81
N PRO A 98 -6.61 12.22 1.50
CA PRO A 98 -7.72 12.94 0.86
C PRO A 98 -8.25 14.13 1.66
N SER A 99 -8.18 14.05 2.99
CA SER A 99 -8.60 15.14 3.89
C SER A 99 -7.48 16.15 4.19
N LEU A 100 -6.23 15.74 4.05
CA LEU A 100 -5.08 16.53 4.43
C LEU A 100 -4.49 17.36 3.28
N TYR A 101 -4.65 16.86 2.05
CA TYR A 101 -4.08 17.49 0.86
C TYR A 101 -5.20 17.86 -0.14
N PRO A 102 -5.30 19.14 -0.50
CA PRO A 102 -6.35 19.62 -1.42
C PRO A 102 -6.22 19.04 -2.84
N LYS A 103 -5.03 18.59 -3.21
CA LYS A 103 -4.76 17.98 -4.51
C LYS A 103 -3.83 16.78 -4.34
N LEU A 104 -4.30 15.61 -4.75
CA LEU A 104 -3.52 14.39 -4.80
C LEU A 104 -3.13 14.07 -6.25
N PRO A 105 -1.98 13.42 -6.47
CA PRO A 105 -1.56 12.96 -7.79
C PRO A 105 -2.26 11.66 -8.25
N TYR A 106 -3.28 11.21 -7.54
CA TYR A 106 -4.09 10.01 -7.79
C TYR A 106 -5.52 10.19 -7.24
N ASP A 107 -6.47 9.41 -7.76
CA ASP A 107 -7.84 9.34 -7.21
C ASP A 107 -7.97 8.10 -6.30
N PRO A 108 -8.04 8.30 -4.96
CA PRO A 108 -8.08 7.18 -4.02
C PRO A 108 -9.36 6.32 -4.14
N ASN A 109 -10.42 6.86 -4.72
CA ASN A 109 -11.70 6.17 -4.83
C ASN A 109 -11.87 5.39 -6.14
N LYS A 110 -11.12 5.77 -7.19
CA LYS A 110 -11.28 5.17 -8.53
C LYS A 110 -10.10 4.30 -8.95
N GLU A 111 -8.89 4.68 -8.53
CA GLU A 111 -7.66 4.04 -9.02
C GLU A 111 -7.16 2.90 -8.12
N PHE A 112 -7.85 2.67 -6.98
CA PHE A 112 -7.45 1.63 -6.05
C PHE A 112 -8.62 0.76 -5.60
N LYS A 113 -8.32 -0.51 -5.39
CA LYS A 113 -9.21 -1.47 -4.72
C LYS A 113 -8.49 -2.04 -3.51
N THR A 114 -9.02 -1.79 -2.32
CA THR A 114 -8.51 -2.38 -1.09
C THR A 114 -8.71 -3.90 -1.13
N LEU A 115 -7.65 -4.66 -0.90
CA LEU A 115 -7.66 -6.12 -0.87
C LEU A 115 -7.86 -6.64 0.54
N ALA A 116 -7.09 -6.14 1.51
CA ALA A 116 -7.13 -6.59 2.89
C ALA A 116 -6.54 -5.55 3.84
N VAL A 117 -6.94 -5.63 5.11
CA VAL A 117 -6.25 -5.02 6.25
C VAL A 117 -5.35 -6.10 6.87
N LEU A 118 -4.04 -5.90 6.77
CA LEU A 118 -3.06 -6.92 7.17
C LEU A 118 -2.83 -6.96 8.68
N ALA A 119 -2.85 -5.78 9.35
CA ALA A 119 -2.66 -5.67 10.78
C ALA A 119 -3.26 -4.38 11.33
N LEU A 120 -3.61 -4.43 12.61
CA LEU A 120 -3.93 -3.28 13.44
C LEU A 120 -2.94 -3.25 14.60
N TYR A 121 -2.36 -2.09 14.85
CA TYR A 121 -1.44 -1.90 15.98
C TYR A 121 -1.75 -0.58 16.70
N PRO A 122 -1.63 -0.55 18.02
CA PRO A 122 -1.87 0.66 18.80
C PRO A 122 -0.71 1.65 18.65
N ASN A 123 -1.02 2.96 18.74
CA ASN A 123 -0.01 3.96 18.98
C ASN A 123 0.39 3.95 20.46
N VAL A 124 1.68 4.12 20.71
CA VAL A 124 2.24 4.23 22.07
C VAL A 124 2.89 5.60 22.21
N LEU A 125 2.52 6.32 23.26
CA LEU A 125 3.17 7.57 23.63
C LEU A 125 4.35 7.29 24.55
N LEU A 126 5.54 7.64 24.12
CA LEU A 126 6.77 7.45 24.89
C LEU A 126 7.34 8.81 25.27
N VAL A 127 7.84 8.89 26.48
CA VAL A 127 8.56 10.06 27.02
C VAL A 127 9.87 9.63 27.65
N ASN A 128 10.82 10.56 27.74
CA ASN A 128 12.05 10.31 28.49
C ASN A 128 11.71 10.02 29.97
N PRO A 129 12.40 9.08 30.64
CA PRO A 129 12.15 8.79 32.06
C PRO A 129 12.25 10.01 32.98
N SER A 130 13.08 11.00 32.66
CA SER A 130 13.20 12.27 33.38
C SER A 130 12.10 13.29 33.06
N PHE A 131 11.21 13.00 32.12
CA PHE A 131 10.12 13.93 31.76
C PHE A 131 9.11 14.03 32.90
N SER A 132 8.66 15.26 33.21
CA SER A 132 7.86 15.53 34.41
C SER A 132 6.43 14.99 34.32
N ALA A 133 5.80 14.97 33.11
CA ALA A 133 4.47 14.37 32.96
C ALA A 133 4.53 12.85 33.15
N LYS A 134 3.64 12.33 33.98
CA LYS A 134 3.51 10.88 34.25
C LYS A 134 2.22 10.29 33.66
N SER A 135 1.40 11.15 33.06
CA SER A 135 0.15 10.75 32.40
C SER A 135 -0.12 11.65 31.18
N VAL A 136 -1.01 11.21 30.30
CA VAL A 136 -1.51 12.04 29.19
C VAL A 136 -2.18 13.31 29.70
N LYS A 137 -2.88 13.23 30.83
CA LYS A 137 -3.51 14.40 31.49
C LYS A 137 -2.48 15.45 31.89
N ASP A 138 -1.36 15.02 32.48
CA ASP A 138 -0.27 15.93 32.85
C ASP A 138 0.37 16.56 31.61
N LEU A 139 0.60 15.77 30.57
CA LEU A 139 1.14 16.24 29.30
C LEU A 139 0.25 17.34 28.70
N ILE A 140 -1.06 17.11 28.65
CA ILE A 140 -2.04 18.08 28.15
C ILE A 140 -2.01 19.35 28.98
N ALA A 141 -1.95 19.23 30.33
CA ALA A 141 -1.89 20.36 31.22
C ALA A 141 -0.62 21.23 30.98
N MET A 142 0.53 20.55 30.83
CA MET A 142 1.80 21.23 30.50
C MET A 142 1.76 21.93 29.16
N ALA A 143 1.23 21.26 28.12
CA ALA A 143 1.12 21.84 26.79
C ALA A 143 0.20 23.08 26.76
N LYS A 144 -0.90 23.05 27.52
CA LYS A 144 -1.81 24.19 27.66
C LYS A 144 -1.20 25.34 28.46
N ALA A 145 -0.44 25.02 29.53
CA ALA A 145 0.22 26.04 30.35
C ALA A 145 1.32 26.79 29.57
N LYS A 146 2.01 26.13 28.66
CA LYS A 146 3.05 26.73 27.85
C LYS A 146 2.98 26.19 26.40
N PRO A 147 2.17 26.80 25.54
CA PRO A 147 2.03 26.38 24.14
C PRO A 147 3.36 26.35 23.40
N ASN A 148 3.54 25.40 22.49
CA ASN A 148 4.74 25.21 21.69
C ASN A 148 6.04 24.88 22.47
N SER A 149 5.93 24.50 23.75
CA SER A 149 7.10 24.16 24.57
C SER A 149 7.48 22.68 24.52
N ILE A 150 6.61 21.82 24.01
CA ILE A 150 6.82 20.38 23.94
C ILE A 150 6.92 19.99 22.48
N ALA A 151 8.07 19.46 22.09
CA ALA A 151 8.27 18.87 20.79
C ALA A 151 7.96 17.36 20.85
N PHE A 152 7.34 16.83 19.81
CA PHE A 152 7.12 15.40 19.68
C PHE A 152 7.60 14.89 18.32
N ALA A 153 7.98 13.63 18.26
CA ALA A 153 8.37 12.94 17.02
C ALA A 153 7.22 12.08 16.49
N SER A 154 7.10 12.03 15.18
CA SER A 154 6.17 11.16 14.46
C SER A 154 6.82 10.59 13.21
N SER A 155 6.17 9.63 12.56
CA SER A 155 6.64 9.09 11.28
C SER A 155 6.33 9.97 10.06
N GLY A 156 5.97 11.24 10.29
CA GLY A 156 5.71 12.24 9.26
C GLY A 156 4.28 12.77 9.26
N LYS A 157 4.08 13.88 8.55
CA LYS A 157 2.78 14.56 8.46
C LYS A 157 1.71 13.61 7.91
N GLY A 158 0.55 13.55 8.57
CA GLY A 158 -0.55 12.66 8.18
C GLY A 158 -0.42 11.22 8.65
N SER A 159 0.68 10.84 9.32
CA SER A 159 0.75 9.53 9.98
C SER A 159 -0.18 9.46 11.20
N ALA A 160 -0.52 8.25 11.64
CA ALA A 160 -1.33 8.04 12.83
C ALA A 160 -0.69 8.67 14.08
N GLN A 161 0.64 8.61 14.19
CA GLN A 161 1.41 9.22 15.28
C GLN A 161 1.33 10.75 15.24
N HIS A 162 1.37 11.35 14.03
CA HIS A 162 1.23 12.80 13.90
C HIS A 162 -0.17 13.27 14.32
N LEU A 163 -1.21 12.56 13.85
CA LEU A 163 -2.60 12.93 14.18
C LEU A 163 -2.93 12.69 15.66
N ALA A 164 -2.31 11.69 16.30
CA ALA A 164 -2.49 11.44 17.72
C ALA A 164 -1.79 12.48 18.61
N GLY A 165 -0.74 13.14 18.11
CA GLY A 165 0.04 14.15 18.85
C GLY A 165 -0.34 15.61 18.54
N ALA A 166 -1.19 15.83 17.53
CA ALA A 166 -1.64 17.19 17.11
C ALA A 166 -2.93 17.66 17.89
#